data_c88c3acd7fdc571df87c3b74fe1c1dd9
#
_entry.id   c88c3acd7fdc571df87c3b74fe1c1dd9
#
_cell.length_a   1.000
_cell.length_b   1.000
_cell.length_c   1.000
_cell.angle_alpha   90.00
_cell.angle_beta   90.00
_cell.angle_gamma   90.00
#
_symmetry.space_group_name_H-M   'P 1'
#
loop_
_entity.id
_entity.type
_entity.pdbx_description
1 polymer ?
#
loop_
_entity_poly.entity_id
_entity_poly.type
_entity_poly.pdbx_seq_one_letter_code
_entity_poly.pdbx_strand_id
1 'polypeptide(L)'
;MFALAGYLAGSIPTGYWAVGALRGVDIRTVGSGNIGATNVWRTFGARFGAPVMALDVAKGFVPALLATIFAGHLAGVLAGGAAMLGHWRPLFLRFARGGKVVATCGGAFLGVAPLVGAIGLGVWVLAFAALRYASVASIAAALSLPAIAVGLGEPWPVDVFAGAAALAVVVLHRANIGRLRAGTEMRFRFRRPAQIVKS
;
A
#
# COMPACT_ATOMS: atom_id res chain seq x y z
N MET A 1 -20.03 -0.88 -11.38
CA MET A 1 -18.97 -0.96 -12.39
C MET A 1 -17.61 -0.54 -11.83
N PHE A 2 -17.43 0.69 -11.33
CA PHE A 2 -16.12 1.19 -10.84
C PHE A 2 -15.49 0.36 -9.71
N ALA A 3 -16.27 -0.11 -8.73
CA ALA A 3 -15.75 -0.96 -7.66
C ALA A 3 -15.20 -2.30 -8.19
N LEU A 4 -15.86 -2.92 -9.17
CA LEU A 4 -15.35 -4.14 -9.81
C LEU A 4 -14.04 -3.87 -10.54
N ALA A 5 -13.96 -2.80 -11.31
CA ALA A 5 -12.72 -2.39 -11.98
C ALA A 5 -11.59 -2.11 -10.98
N GLY A 6 -11.91 -1.41 -9.87
CA GLY A 6 -10.99 -1.19 -8.77
C GLY A 6 -10.46 -2.50 -8.16
N TYR A 7 -11.37 -3.44 -7.86
CA TYR A 7 -10.98 -4.74 -7.31
C TYR A 7 -10.07 -5.54 -8.27
N LEU A 8 -10.40 -5.56 -9.56
CA LEU A 8 -9.59 -6.25 -10.57
C LEU A 8 -8.22 -5.61 -10.73
N ALA A 9 -8.14 -4.29 -10.82
CA ALA A 9 -6.87 -3.56 -10.87
C ALA A 9 -6.03 -3.82 -9.61
N GLY A 10 -6.66 -3.71 -8.43
CA GLY A 10 -6.02 -4.00 -7.15
C GLY A 10 -5.50 -5.42 -7.04
N SER A 11 -6.18 -6.38 -7.67
CA SER A 11 -5.83 -7.81 -7.64
C SER A 11 -4.57 -8.15 -8.44
N ILE A 12 -4.03 -7.23 -9.24
CA ILE A 12 -2.75 -7.43 -9.94
C ILE A 12 -1.62 -7.53 -8.89
N PRO A 13 -0.98 -8.71 -8.71
CA PRO A 13 0.03 -8.91 -7.68
C PRO A 13 1.42 -8.49 -8.20
N THR A 14 1.60 -7.18 -8.38
CA THR A 14 2.74 -6.55 -9.05
C THR A 14 4.10 -7.06 -8.57
N GLY A 15 4.32 -7.08 -7.26
CA GLY A 15 5.59 -7.56 -6.70
C GLY A 15 5.81 -9.05 -6.88
N TYR A 16 4.76 -9.87 -6.83
CA TYR A 16 4.85 -11.31 -7.06
C TYR A 16 5.23 -11.62 -8.52
N TRP A 17 4.52 -11.02 -9.47
CA TRP A 17 4.81 -11.23 -10.89
C TRP A 17 6.17 -10.65 -11.31
N ALA A 18 6.49 -9.42 -10.87
CA ALA A 18 7.76 -8.79 -11.22
C ALA A 18 8.97 -9.59 -10.73
N VAL A 19 8.95 -10.04 -9.48
CA VAL A 19 10.07 -10.82 -8.92
C VAL A 19 10.11 -12.23 -9.52
N GLY A 20 8.95 -12.88 -9.69
CA GLY A 20 8.87 -14.19 -10.32
C GLY A 20 9.43 -14.18 -11.75
N ALA A 21 8.98 -13.22 -12.58
CA ALA A 21 9.42 -13.12 -13.98
C ALA A 21 10.89 -12.71 -14.14
N LEU A 22 11.36 -11.75 -13.33
CA LEU A 22 12.70 -11.15 -13.53
C LEU A 22 13.80 -11.83 -12.70
N ARG A 23 13.45 -12.59 -11.65
CA ARG A 23 14.40 -13.22 -10.74
C ARG A 23 14.20 -14.71 -10.55
N GLY A 24 13.08 -15.28 -11.00
CA GLY A 24 12.75 -16.69 -10.79
C GLY A 24 12.51 -17.06 -9.32
N VAL A 25 12.18 -16.08 -8.47
CA VAL A 25 12.03 -16.27 -7.01
C VAL A 25 10.60 -15.94 -6.59
N ASP A 26 10.02 -16.75 -5.73
CA ASP A 26 8.77 -16.40 -5.06
C ASP A 26 9.04 -15.42 -3.92
N ILE A 27 8.59 -14.18 -4.07
CA ILE A 27 8.79 -13.10 -3.08
C ILE A 27 8.18 -13.44 -1.71
N ARG A 28 7.24 -14.38 -1.64
CA ARG A 28 6.62 -14.83 -0.38
C ARG A 28 7.54 -15.70 0.48
N THR A 29 8.60 -16.24 -0.10
CA THR A 29 9.59 -17.08 0.60
C THR A 29 10.79 -16.29 1.10
N VAL A 30 10.90 -15.00 0.77
CA VAL A 30 12.08 -14.18 1.10
C VAL A 30 11.73 -12.89 1.84
N GLY A 31 12.65 -12.41 2.65
CA GLY A 31 12.50 -11.19 3.44
C GLY A 31 11.34 -11.28 4.44
N SER A 32 10.37 -10.36 4.34
CA SER A 32 9.17 -10.38 5.19
C SER A 32 8.05 -11.31 4.71
N GLY A 33 8.23 -11.97 3.57
CA GLY A 33 7.21 -12.79 2.92
C GLY A 33 6.02 -11.99 2.34
N ASN A 34 6.08 -10.66 2.36
CA ASN A 34 5.02 -9.82 1.82
C ASN A 34 5.29 -9.51 0.34
N ILE A 35 4.23 -9.50 -0.50
CA ILE A 35 4.37 -9.22 -1.94
C ILE A 35 4.56 -7.75 -2.28
N GLY A 36 4.40 -6.83 -1.30
CA GLY A 36 4.42 -5.38 -1.53
C GLY A 36 5.83 -4.81 -1.75
N ALA A 37 5.85 -3.61 -2.31
CA ALA A 37 7.04 -2.88 -2.76
C ALA A 37 8.17 -2.79 -1.72
N THR A 38 7.87 -2.60 -0.43
CA THR A 38 8.89 -2.49 0.63
C THR A 38 9.71 -3.77 0.78
N ASN A 39 9.07 -4.96 0.67
CA ASN A 39 9.79 -6.23 0.72
C ASN A 39 10.64 -6.43 -0.53
N VAL A 40 10.08 -6.13 -1.71
CA VAL A 40 10.81 -6.18 -2.98
C VAL A 40 12.03 -5.27 -2.95
N TRP A 41 11.87 -4.01 -2.49
CA TRP A 41 12.97 -3.05 -2.39
C TRP A 41 14.06 -3.52 -1.43
N ARG A 42 13.67 -4.00 -0.24
CA ARG A 42 14.62 -4.50 0.77
C ARG A 42 15.42 -5.69 0.28
N THR A 43 14.79 -6.58 -0.48
CA THR A 43 15.38 -7.86 -0.92
C THR A 43 16.17 -7.72 -2.23
N PHE A 44 15.62 -6.96 -3.19
CA PHE A 44 16.16 -6.88 -4.57
C PHE A 44 16.61 -5.47 -4.96
N GLY A 45 16.50 -4.48 -4.07
CA GLY A 45 16.93 -3.10 -4.30
C GLY A 45 15.89 -2.21 -4.95
N ALA A 46 16.25 -0.90 -5.06
CA ALA A 46 15.37 0.15 -5.56
C ALA A 46 14.90 -0.10 -7.01
N ARG A 47 15.78 -0.66 -7.86
CA ARG A 47 15.47 -0.95 -9.26
C ARG A 47 14.22 -1.82 -9.45
N PHE A 48 13.94 -2.71 -8.51
CA PHE A 48 12.75 -3.56 -8.52
C PHE A 48 11.65 -3.00 -7.62
N GLY A 49 12.00 -2.45 -6.45
CA GLY A 49 11.02 -1.97 -5.49
C GLY A 49 10.30 -0.70 -5.93
N ALA A 50 10.99 0.22 -6.62
CA ALA A 50 10.38 1.47 -7.05
C ALA A 50 9.29 1.28 -8.14
N PRO A 51 9.52 0.48 -9.21
CA PRO A 51 8.44 0.17 -10.16
C PRO A 51 7.25 -0.54 -9.51
N VAL A 52 7.50 -1.50 -8.62
CA VAL A 52 6.40 -2.17 -7.89
C VAL A 52 5.62 -1.19 -7.04
N MET A 53 6.30 -0.24 -6.37
CA MET A 53 5.63 0.82 -5.60
C MET A 53 4.77 1.70 -6.49
N ALA A 54 5.30 2.16 -7.63
CA ALA A 54 4.57 2.99 -8.57
C ALA A 54 3.31 2.29 -9.10
N LEU A 55 3.42 1.02 -9.46
CA LEU A 55 2.28 0.21 -9.91
C LEU A 55 1.26 -0.04 -8.78
N ASP A 56 1.72 -0.29 -7.54
CA ASP A 56 0.84 -0.47 -6.39
C ASP A 56 0.10 0.83 -6.01
N VAL A 57 0.71 2.01 -6.25
CA VAL A 57 0.03 3.32 -6.15
C VAL A 57 -0.96 3.49 -7.29
N ALA A 58 -0.52 3.24 -8.53
CA ALA A 58 -1.34 3.46 -9.73
C ALA A 58 -2.63 2.63 -9.72
N LYS A 59 -2.59 1.38 -9.24
CA LYS A 59 -3.78 0.52 -9.18
C LYS A 59 -4.82 0.95 -8.13
N GLY A 60 -4.44 1.80 -7.17
CA GLY A 60 -5.37 2.48 -6.28
C GLY A 60 -5.82 3.82 -6.87
N PHE A 61 -4.88 4.59 -7.42
CA PHE A 61 -5.09 5.93 -7.94
C PHE A 61 -6.04 5.95 -9.15
N VAL A 62 -5.75 5.17 -10.19
CA VAL A 62 -6.48 5.24 -11.46
C VAL A 62 -7.96 4.91 -11.30
N PRO A 63 -8.37 3.77 -10.69
CA PRO A 63 -9.79 3.48 -10.55
C PRO A 63 -10.50 4.47 -9.61
N ALA A 64 -9.83 4.94 -8.55
CA ALA A 64 -10.40 5.91 -7.63
C ALA A 64 -10.62 7.28 -8.31
N LEU A 65 -9.62 7.77 -9.05
CA LEU A 65 -9.70 9.02 -9.79
C LEU A 65 -10.82 8.99 -10.84
N LEU A 66 -10.83 7.95 -11.69
CA LEU A 66 -11.84 7.85 -12.74
C LEU A 66 -13.25 7.75 -12.15
N ALA A 67 -13.44 6.97 -11.10
CA ALA A 67 -14.73 6.88 -10.42
C ALA A 67 -15.15 8.21 -9.79
N THR A 68 -14.20 8.97 -9.22
CA THR A 68 -14.48 10.30 -8.64
C THR A 68 -14.90 11.30 -9.73
N ILE A 69 -14.18 11.35 -10.86
CA ILE A 69 -14.48 12.25 -11.97
C ILE A 69 -15.85 11.95 -12.58
N PHE A 70 -16.17 10.68 -12.82
CA PHE A 70 -17.39 10.31 -13.57
C PHE A 70 -18.61 10.05 -12.69
N ALA A 71 -18.44 9.80 -11.38
CA ALA A 71 -19.56 9.41 -10.51
C ALA A 71 -19.44 9.95 -9.07
N GLY A 72 -18.53 10.89 -8.81
CA GLY A 72 -18.37 11.57 -7.53
C GLY A 72 -17.62 10.78 -6.46
N HIS A 73 -17.41 11.43 -5.30
CA HIS A 73 -16.56 10.93 -4.22
C HIS A 73 -16.98 9.55 -3.68
N LEU A 74 -18.29 9.28 -3.57
CA LEU A 74 -18.77 7.97 -3.09
C LEU A 74 -18.31 6.84 -4.03
N ALA A 75 -18.40 7.02 -5.33
CA ALA A 75 -17.94 6.05 -6.31
C ALA A 75 -16.40 5.89 -6.25
N GLY A 76 -15.69 7.01 -6.07
CA GLY A 76 -14.24 7.03 -5.91
C GLY A 76 -13.75 6.23 -4.72
N VAL A 77 -14.33 6.45 -3.54
CA VAL A 77 -13.95 5.72 -2.31
C VAL A 77 -14.30 4.24 -2.40
N LEU A 78 -15.42 3.89 -3.06
CA LEU A 78 -15.78 2.49 -3.30
C LEU A 78 -14.81 1.80 -4.26
N ALA A 79 -14.38 2.49 -5.32
CA ALA A 79 -13.39 1.97 -6.25
C ALA A 79 -12.01 1.83 -5.61
N GLY A 80 -11.56 2.83 -4.85
CA GLY A 80 -10.30 2.81 -4.10
C GLY A 80 -10.28 1.73 -3.02
N GLY A 81 -11.36 1.60 -2.25
CA GLY A 81 -11.53 0.55 -1.24
C GLY A 81 -11.53 -0.85 -1.86
N ALA A 82 -12.20 -1.01 -3.00
CA ALA A 82 -12.19 -2.26 -3.75
C ALA A 82 -10.79 -2.60 -4.28
N ALA A 83 -10.01 -1.60 -4.73
CA ALA A 83 -8.61 -1.79 -5.12
C ALA A 83 -7.73 -2.21 -3.92
N MET A 84 -7.97 -1.65 -2.73
CA MET A 84 -7.30 -2.09 -1.49
C MET A 84 -7.65 -3.54 -1.14
N LEU A 85 -8.92 -3.93 -1.27
CA LEU A 85 -9.36 -5.32 -1.07
C LEU A 85 -8.70 -6.28 -2.06
N GLY A 86 -8.64 -5.90 -3.35
CA GLY A 86 -7.94 -6.66 -4.39
C GLY A 86 -6.45 -6.82 -4.08
N HIS A 87 -5.79 -5.77 -3.60
CA HIS A 87 -4.38 -5.86 -3.19
C HIS A 87 -4.16 -6.76 -1.97
N TRP A 88 -5.09 -6.78 -1.03
CA TRP A 88 -5.03 -7.65 0.16
C TRP A 88 -5.39 -9.10 -0.15
N ARG A 89 -6.42 -9.34 -0.97
CA ARG A 89 -6.91 -10.68 -1.38
C ARG A 89 -7.02 -10.74 -2.91
N PRO A 90 -5.88 -10.88 -3.60
CA PRO A 90 -5.84 -10.83 -5.05
C PRO A 90 -6.57 -12.01 -5.69
N LEU A 91 -7.47 -11.72 -6.63
CA LEU A 91 -8.12 -12.72 -7.46
C LEU A 91 -7.08 -13.60 -8.20
N PHE A 92 -6.08 -12.94 -8.78
CA PHE A 92 -5.03 -13.62 -9.58
C PHE A 92 -4.05 -14.47 -8.73
N LEU A 93 -4.14 -14.40 -7.41
CA LEU A 93 -3.48 -15.33 -6.49
C LEU A 93 -4.50 -16.25 -5.77
N ARG A 94 -5.67 -16.46 -6.37
CA ARG A 94 -6.75 -17.28 -5.80
C ARG A 94 -7.08 -16.89 -4.36
N PHE A 95 -7.20 -15.59 -4.12
CA PHE A 95 -7.48 -14.98 -2.82
C PHE A 95 -6.44 -15.30 -1.71
N ALA A 96 -5.26 -15.78 -2.07
CA ALA A 96 -4.16 -15.92 -1.12
C ALA A 96 -3.78 -14.57 -0.52
N ARG A 97 -2.98 -14.59 0.55
CA ARG A 97 -2.55 -13.37 1.24
C ARG A 97 -1.70 -12.49 0.32
N GLY A 98 -2.19 -11.30 0.05
CA GLY A 98 -1.53 -10.25 -0.73
C GLY A 98 -0.69 -9.28 0.11
N GLY A 99 -0.71 -8.00 -0.27
CA GLY A 99 0.00 -6.92 0.41
C GLY A 99 -0.73 -6.34 1.62
N LYS A 100 -0.20 -5.21 2.13
CA LYS A 100 -0.73 -4.49 3.31
C LYS A 100 -1.44 -3.19 2.95
N VAL A 101 -1.84 -3.05 1.73
CA VAL A 101 -2.65 -1.98 1.13
C VAL A 101 -2.08 -0.56 1.16
N VAL A 102 -0.93 -0.29 1.77
CA VAL A 102 -0.43 1.08 2.04
C VAL A 102 -0.26 1.91 0.76
N ALA A 103 0.49 1.40 -0.22
CA ALA A 103 0.71 2.11 -1.49
C ALA A 103 -0.61 2.28 -2.27
N THR A 104 -1.45 1.25 -2.29
CA THR A 104 -2.76 1.29 -2.95
C THR A 104 -3.72 2.26 -2.25
N CYS A 105 -3.69 2.31 -0.91
CA CYS A 105 -4.42 3.29 -0.10
C CYS A 105 -3.98 4.73 -0.41
N GLY A 106 -2.65 4.97 -0.39
CA GLY A 106 -2.10 6.29 -0.77
C GLY A 106 -2.51 6.70 -2.19
N GLY A 107 -2.47 5.77 -3.15
CA GLY A 107 -2.97 5.99 -4.50
C GLY A 107 -4.46 6.32 -4.53
N ALA A 108 -5.29 5.58 -3.80
CA ALA A 108 -6.73 5.83 -3.72
C ALA A 108 -7.03 7.24 -3.19
N PHE A 109 -6.35 7.67 -2.11
CA PHE A 109 -6.52 9.04 -1.58
C PHE A 109 -6.05 10.10 -2.57
N LEU A 110 -4.92 9.90 -3.26
CA LEU A 110 -4.48 10.83 -4.31
C LEU A 110 -5.51 10.96 -5.45
N GLY A 111 -6.29 9.91 -5.72
CA GLY A 111 -7.34 9.92 -6.73
C GLY A 111 -8.67 10.55 -6.27
N VAL A 112 -9.03 10.39 -4.99
CA VAL A 112 -10.31 10.86 -4.45
C VAL A 112 -10.18 12.24 -3.80
N ALA A 113 -9.16 12.43 -2.97
CA ALA A 113 -8.88 13.63 -2.18
C ALA A 113 -7.38 13.92 -2.22
N PRO A 114 -6.88 14.55 -3.31
CA PRO A 114 -5.45 14.67 -3.57
C PRO A 114 -4.64 15.31 -2.44
N LEU A 115 -5.23 16.31 -1.76
CA LEU A 115 -4.54 17.00 -0.67
C LEU A 115 -4.42 16.12 0.57
N VAL A 116 -5.47 15.34 0.90
CA VAL A 116 -5.41 14.32 1.96
C VAL A 116 -4.33 13.29 1.66
N GLY A 117 -4.31 12.79 0.43
CA GLY A 117 -3.31 11.84 -0.04
C GLY A 117 -1.88 12.39 0.03
N ALA A 118 -1.67 13.64 -0.40
CA ALA A 118 -0.38 14.31 -0.39
C ALA A 118 0.15 14.55 1.04
N ILE A 119 -0.69 15.05 1.94
CA ILE A 119 -0.31 15.25 3.35
C ILE A 119 -0.02 13.91 4.02
N GLY A 120 -0.87 12.88 3.80
CA GLY A 120 -0.62 11.53 4.31
C GLY A 120 0.69 10.92 3.81
N LEU A 121 1.05 11.16 2.54
CA LEU A 121 2.35 10.78 1.98
C LEU A 121 3.49 11.56 2.66
N GLY A 122 3.30 12.84 2.92
CA GLY A 122 4.25 13.67 3.68
C GLY A 122 4.52 13.10 5.08
N VAL A 123 3.46 12.74 5.81
CA VAL A 123 3.58 12.07 7.11
C VAL A 123 4.35 10.76 6.98
N TRP A 124 4.05 9.95 5.95
CA TRP A 124 4.77 8.70 5.69
C TRP A 124 6.26 8.93 5.47
N VAL A 125 6.61 9.89 4.60
CA VAL A 125 8.01 10.22 4.26
C VAL A 125 8.76 10.71 5.48
N LEU A 126 8.21 11.64 6.25
CA LEU A 126 8.84 12.18 7.45
C LEU A 126 9.07 11.10 8.52
N ALA A 127 8.03 10.30 8.81
CA ALA A 127 8.15 9.21 9.78
C ALA A 127 9.16 8.15 9.32
N PHE A 128 9.19 7.83 8.01
CA PHE A 128 10.15 6.89 7.46
C PHE A 128 11.58 7.42 7.48
N ALA A 129 11.79 8.68 7.13
CA ALA A 129 13.12 9.33 7.18
C ALA A 129 13.69 9.35 8.60
N ALA A 130 12.85 9.67 9.60
CA ALA A 130 13.26 9.74 10.98
C ALA A 130 13.55 8.35 11.59
N LEU A 131 12.67 7.37 11.37
CA LEU A 131 12.66 6.12 12.11
C LEU A 131 13.18 4.93 11.31
N ARG A 132 13.08 4.97 9.97
CA ARG A 132 13.45 3.89 9.04
C ARG A 132 12.68 2.58 9.24
N TYR A 133 11.51 2.64 9.87
CA TYR A 133 10.57 1.52 9.97
C TYR A 133 9.38 1.81 9.05
N ALA A 134 9.30 1.12 7.91
CA ALA A 134 8.19 1.29 6.98
C ALA A 134 6.82 0.97 7.61
N SER A 135 6.78 0.05 8.58
CA SER A 135 5.56 -0.27 9.32
C SER A 135 5.09 0.90 10.20
N VAL A 136 6.01 1.56 10.90
CA VAL A 136 5.69 2.72 11.74
C VAL A 136 5.21 3.89 10.87
N ALA A 137 5.93 4.19 9.78
CA ALA A 137 5.54 5.22 8.83
C ALA A 137 4.15 4.97 8.23
N SER A 138 3.85 3.70 7.89
CA SER A 138 2.56 3.32 7.31
C SER A 138 1.41 3.46 8.30
N ILE A 139 1.63 3.08 9.56
CA ILE A 139 0.63 3.22 10.62
C ILE A 139 0.41 4.70 10.95
N ALA A 140 1.48 5.49 11.10
CA ALA A 140 1.39 6.92 11.38
C ALA A 140 0.63 7.66 10.27
N ALA A 141 1.00 7.43 9.00
CA ALA A 141 0.30 8.02 7.87
C ALA A 141 -1.17 7.61 7.82
N ALA A 142 -1.49 6.32 8.02
CA ALA A 142 -2.87 5.86 7.99
C ALA A 142 -3.73 6.47 9.12
N LEU A 143 -3.18 6.55 10.34
CA LEU A 143 -3.87 7.14 11.48
C LEU A 143 -4.06 8.66 11.37
N SER A 144 -3.23 9.35 10.58
CA SER A 144 -3.41 10.78 10.33
C SER A 144 -4.53 11.10 9.32
N LEU A 145 -4.87 10.16 8.41
CA LEU A 145 -5.82 10.42 7.34
C LEU A 145 -7.20 10.92 7.82
N PRO A 146 -7.85 10.33 8.85
CA PRO A 146 -9.14 10.82 9.30
C PRO A 146 -9.11 12.27 9.80
N ALA A 147 -8.09 12.61 10.58
CA ALA A 147 -7.94 13.98 11.08
C ALA A 147 -7.65 14.97 9.95
N ILE A 148 -6.88 14.57 8.94
CA ILE A 148 -6.58 15.39 7.77
C ILE A 148 -7.86 15.60 6.94
N ALA A 149 -8.64 14.53 6.67
CA ALA A 149 -9.85 14.61 5.86
C ALA A 149 -10.89 15.54 6.52
N VAL A 150 -11.19 15.33 7.79
CA VAL A 150 -12.11 16.19 8.56
C VAL A 150 -11.59 17.62 8.64
N GLY A 151 -10.29 17.83 8.90
CA GLY A 151 -9.68 19.15 9.01
C GLY A 151 -9.68 19.96 7.70
N LEU A 152 -9.73 19.28 6.55
CA LEU A 152 -9.83 19.90 5.23
C LEU A 152 -11.30 20.08 4.78
N GLY A 153 -12.28 19.58 5.55
CA GLY A 153 -13.69 19.68 5.19
C GLY A 153 -14.08 18.78 4.02
N GLU A 154 -13.44 17.63 3.90
CA GLU A 154 -13.76 16.67 2.84
C GLU A 154 -15.20 16.15 2.99
N PRO A 155 -15.86 15.71 1.90
CA PRO A 155 -17.21 15.17 1.99
C PRO A 155 -17.21 13.84 2.79
N TRP A 156 -18.30 13.56 3.51
CA TRP A 156 -18.44 12.42 4.42
C TRP A 156 -17.98 11.04 3.87
N PRO A 157 -18.12 10.71 2.55
CA PRO A 157 -17.59 9.44 2.06
C PRO A 157 -16.08 9.32 2.20
N VAL A 158 -15.35 10.45 2.08
CA VAL A 158 -13.89 10.50 2.25
C VAL A 158 -13.52 10.32 3.71
N ASP A 159 -14.26 10.95 4.64
CA ASP A 159 -14.03 10.81 6.09
C ASP A 159 -14.21 9.37 6.55
N VAL A 160 -15.32 8.73 6.13
CA VAL A 160 -15.59 7.32 6.43
C VAL A 160 -14.52 6.41 5.83
N PHE A 161 -14.12 6.68 4.59
CA PHE A 161 -13.07 5.93 3.92
C PHE A 161 -11.72 6.07 4.65
N ALA A 162 -11.39 7.26 5.14
CA ALA A 162 -10.16 7.50 5.90
C ALA A 162 -10.14 6.68 7.20
N GLY A 163 -11.24 6.64 7.95
CA GLY A 163 -11.39 5.79 9.14
C GLY A 163 -11.24 4.29 8.82
N ALA A 164 -11.95 3.82 7.78
CA ALA A 164 -11.88 2.43 7.34
C ALA A 164 -10.48 2.02 6.86
N ALA A 165 -9.81 2.90 6.09
CA ALA A 165 -8.45 2.69 5.61
C ALA A 165 -7.44 2.64 6.76
N ALA A 166 -7.54 3.55 7.74
CA ALA A 166 -6.72 3.55 8.94
C ALA A 166 -6.84 2.24 9.71
N LEU A 167 -8.09 1.79 9.96
CA LEU A 167 -8.36 0.53 10.62
C LEU A 167 -7.76 -0.66 9.85
N ALA A 168 -7.99 -0.72 8.53
CA ALA A 168 -7.46 -1.78 7.67
C ALA A 168 -5.93 -1.84 7.73
N VAL A 169 -5.24 -0.70 7.63
CA VAL A 169 -3.77 -0.63 7.71
C VAL A 169 -3.29 -1.12 9.07
N VAL A 170 -3.87 -0.67 10.18
CA VAL A 170 -3.47 -1.10 11.53
C VAL A 170 -3.65 -2.62 11.69
N VAL A 171 -4.81 -3.15 11.30
CA VAL A 171 -5.10 -4.59 11.38
C VAL A 171 -4.12 -5.41 10.54
N LEU A 172 -3.81 -4.96 9.34
CA LEU A 172 -2.86 -5.64 8.45
C LEU A 172 -1.40 -5.53 8.93
N HIS A 173 -1.10 -4.58 9.84
CA HIS A 173 0.21 -4.43 10.46
C HIS A 173 0.32 -5.12 11.84
N ARG A 174 -0.69 -5.88 12.30
CA ARG A 174 -0.65 -6.52 13.63
C ARG A 174 0.63 -7.33 13.91
N ALA A 175 1.13 -8.06 12.92
CA ALA A 175 2.38 -8.82 13.05
C ALA A 175 3.62 -7.89 13.15
N ASN A 176 3.60 -6.74 12.45
CA ASN A 176 4.65 -5.72 12.59
C ASN A 176 4.62 -5.08 13.98
N ILE A 177 3.42 -4.76 14.50
CA ILE A 177 3.23 -4.21 15.84
C ILE A 177 3.79 -5.20 16.88
N GLY A 178 3.52 -6.50 16.73
CA GLY A 178 4.12 -7.54 17.60
C GLY A 178 5.64 -7.52 17.54
N ARG A 179 6.24 -7.46 16.35
CA ARG A 179 7.70 -7.38 16.20
C ARG A 179 8.29 -6.05 16.70
N LEU A 180 7.59 -4.93 16.56
CA LEU A 180 8.02 -3.65 17.14
C LEU A 180 8.08 -3.73 18.67
N ARG A 181 7.05 -4.31 19.31
CA ARG A 181 7.01 -4.51 20.76
C ARG A 181 8.12 -5.45 21.24
N ALA A 182 8.46 -6.46 20.44
CA ALA A 182 9.54 -7.41 20.74
C ALA A 182 10.95 -6.91 20.32
N GLY A 183 11.07 -5.70 19.73
CA GLY A 183 12.35 -5.18 19.24
C GLY A 183 12.92 -5.90 18.01
N THR A 184 12.13 -6.74 17.35
CA THR A 184 12.56 -7.60 16.22
C THR A 184 12.07 -7.12 14.85
N GLU A 185 11.43 -5.96 14.78
CA GLU A 185 10.99 -5.40 13.49
C GLU A 185 12.19 -4.96 12.64
N MET A 186 12.14 -5.30 11.36
CA MET A 186 13.24 -5.00 10.43
C MET A 186 13.32 -3.52 10.10
N ARG A 187 14.38 -2.86 10.55
CA ARG A 187 14.71 -1.49 10.17
C ARG A 187 15.19 -1.43 8.73
N PHE A 188 14.77 -0.44 7.95
CA PHE A 188 15.19 -0.29 6.55
C PHE A 188 16.66 0.19 6.49
N ARG A 189 17.46 -0.52 5.70
CA ARG A 189 18.87 -0.17 5.45
C ARG A 189 19.05 0.11 3.97
N PHE A 190 19.61 1.26 3.62
CA PHE A 190 19.89 1.66 2.23
C PHE A 190 21.13 0.99 1.63
N ARG A 191 21.70 -0.02 2.29
CA ARG A 191 22.84 -0.78 1.74
C ARG A 191 22.41 -1.60 0.53
N ARG A 192 23.37 -1.84 -0.41
CA ARG A 192 23.17 -2.78 -1.53
C ARG A 192 22.66 -4.12 -1.00
N PRO A 193 21.66 -4.73 -1.65
CA PRO A 193 21.23 -6.07 -1.30
C PRO A 193 22.40 -7.04 -1.31
N ALA A 194 22.45 -7.97 -0.36
CA ALA A 194 23.37 -9.09 -0.46
C ALA A 194 23.06 -9.83 -1.77
N GLN A 195 24.12 -10.21 -2.51
CA GLN A 195 23.94 -11.02 -3.72
C GLN A 195 23.31 -12.35 -3.28
N ILE A 196 22.08 -12.59 -3.73
CA ILE A 196 21.45 -13.91 -3.57
C ILE A 196 22.19 -14.79 -4.58
N VAL A 197 23.17 -15.55 -4.10
CA VAL A 197 23.84 -16.57 -4.90
C VAL A 197 22.79 -17.64 -5.20
N LYS A 198 22.52 -17.85 -6.50
CA LYS A 198 21.75 -19.01 -6.95
C LYS A 198 22.59 -20.26 -6.62
N SER A 199 22.18 -21.04 -5.65
CA SER A 199 22.61 -22.43 -5.51
C SER A 199 21.92 -23.30 -6.53
#